data_d84fc6de2940237276bbfaa16600bf0d
#
_entry.id   d84fc6de2940237276bbfaa16600bf0d
#
_cell.length_a   1.000
_cell.length_b   1.000
_cell.length_c   1.000
_cell.angle_alpha   90.00
_cell.angle_beta   90.00
_cell.angle_gamma   90.00
#
_symmetry.space_group_name_H-M   'P 1'
#
loop_
_entity.id
_entity.type
_entity.pdbx_description
1 polymer ?
#
loop_
_entity_poly.entity_id
_entity_poly.type
_entity_poly.pdbx_seq_one_letter_code
_entity_poly.pdbx_strand_id
1 'polypeptide(L)'
;MKNRIKNDVKEQFLNSLQTIISYPSVLNEGENGTPFGQAIQDVLEKTLELARELGFQTYIDPEGYYGYAEIGQGEELLAVLCHLDVVPAGDLKDWQTPPFEATIVGDYLVGRGVQDDKGPSLAALYAVKSLLDDGIQFTKRIRFIYGTDEETLWRCMNRYNQIEEQADLGFAPDSSFPLTYAEKGLLQVKLHGPGWDDLPLQAGQALNVVPDKATYAGHRLEELLPVLDQSGVQYSQTEDSVTVLGVSKHSKDAAEGVNAIVGLAESLSLIQPHPALLFIADAVGEDATGEALFGKITDEPSGDLSFNLATLVIDQEQSEIGIDIRIPVLADKEALVARLREIAASYQLEYEEFDYLAPLYVPLDSPLVSSLMAVYQEETGDKTPAMSSGGATFARTMENCVAFGALFPGAEQTEHQANERAKI
;
A
#
# COMPACT_ATOMS: atom_id res chain seq x y z
N MET A 1 5.30 21.40 -20.27
CA MET A 1 4.08 21.87 -19.56
C MET A 1 3.93 23.37 -19.65
N LYS A 2 2.76 23.85 -20.09
CA LYS A 2 2.45 25.29 -19.97
C LYS A 2 2.08 25.57 -18.53
N ASN A 3 2.77 26.50 -17.86
CA ASN A 3 2.42 26.90 -16.50
C ASN A 3 1.06 27.66 -16.54
N ARG A 4 -0.03 26.94 -16.28
CA ARG A 4 -1.40 27.50 -16.28
C ARG A 4 -1.82 27.97 -14.89
N ILE A 5 -1.07 27.63 -13.84
CA ILE A 5 -1.42 27.98 -12.46
C ILE A 5 -0.79 29.32 -12.12
N LYS A 6 -1.60 30.29 -11.66
CA LYS A 6 -1.18 31.61 -11.23
C LYS A 6 -0.30 31.53 -9.98
N ASN A 7 0.63 32.48 -9.81
CA ASN A 7 1.55 32.47 -8.66
C ASN A 7 0.83 32.63 -7.32
N ASP A 8 -0.25 33.40 -7.26
CA ASP A 8 -1.07 33.54 -6.06
C ASP A 8 -1.75 32.22 -5.64
N VAL A 9 -2.19 31.43 -6.60
CA VAL A 9 -2.75 30.09 -6.35
C VAL A 9 -1.67 29.16 -5.81
N LYS A 10 -0.44 29.22 -6.34
CA LYS A 10 0.69 28.44 -5.83
C LYS A 10 1.03 28.79 -4.37
N GLU A 11 1.05 30.07 -4.05
CA GLU A 11 1.30 30.53 -2.69
C GLU A 11 0.20 30.07 -1.73
N GLN A 12 -1.06 30.19 -2.13
CA GLN A 12 -2.19 29.68 -1.35
C GLN A 12 -2.09 28.15 -1.15
N PHE A 13 -1.78 27.39 -2.20
CA PHE A 13 -1.56 25.96 -2.11
C PHE A 13 -0.47 25.61 -1.10
N LEU A 14 0.71 26.24 -1.17
CA LEU A 14 1.82 25.95 -0.26
C LEU A 14 1.45 26.24 1.20
N ASN A 15 0.78 27.39 1.46
CA ASN A 15 0.33 27.74 2.81
C ASN A 15 -0.70 26.72 3.35
N SER A 16 -1.62 26.30 2.51
CA SER A 16 -2.61 25.28 2.87
C SER A 16 -1.96 23.94 3.12
N LEU A 17 -1.03 23.52 2.27
CA LEU A 17 -0.31 22.26 2.45
C LEU A 17 0.51 22.26 3.73
N GLN A 18 1.22 23.34 4.04
CA GLN A 18 1.93 23.48 5.33
C GLN A 18 0.98 23.34 6.52
N THR A 19 -0.21 23.94 6.42
CA THR A 19 -1.24 23.79 7.46
C THR A 19 -1.70 22.34 7.61
N ILE A 20 -2.02 21.64 6.51
CA ILE A 20 -2.53 20.26 6.53
C ILE A 20 -1.45 19.27 6.98
N ILE A 21 -0.19 19.47 6.58
CA ILE A 21 0.95 18.66 7.03
C ILE A 21 1.20 18.81 8.54
N SER A 22 0.89 19.95 9.14
CA SER A 22 1.12 20.17 10.58
C SER A 22 0.31 19.26 11.51
N TYR A 23 -0.70 18.58 11.00
CA TYR A 23 -1.46 17.57 11.72
C TYR A 23 -0.75 16.20 11.64
N PRO A 24 -0.25 15.62 12.75
CA PRO A 24 0.39 14.31 12.76
C PRO A 24 -0.68 13.20 12.71
N SER A 25 -1.37 13.09 11.60
CA SER A 25 -2.53 12.22 11.38
C SER A 25 -2.16 10.74 11.22
N VAL A 26 -1.42 10.22 12.18
CA VAL A 26 -1.10 8.80 12.31
C VAL A 26 -2.24 8.10 13.06
N LEU A 27 -2.55 6.87 12.64
CA LEU A 27 -3.60 6.06 13.27
C LEU A 27 -3.40 5.95 14.79
N ASN A 28 -4.46 6.27 15.55
CA ASN A 28 -4.53 6.11 17.00
C ASN A 28 -5.96 5.75 17.42
N GLU A 29 -6.30 4.47 17.30
CA GLU A 29 -7.66 3.97 17.49
C GLU A 29 -8.21 4.23 18.90
N GLY A 30 -9.51 4.59 18.95
CA GLY A 30 -10.24 4.77 20.21
C GLY A 30 -9.93 6.04 20.98
N GLU A 31 -9.11 6.94 20.42
CA GLU A 31 -8.82 8.22 21.05
C GLU A 31 -10.05 9.16 20.97
N ASN A 32 -10.47 9.69 22.13
CA ASN A 32 -11.55 10.69 22.25
C ASN A 32 -12.87 10.32 21.54
N GLY A 33 -13.11 9.03 21.25
CA GLY A 33 -14.31 8.56 20.55
C GLY A 33 -14.27 8.76 19.04
N THR A 34 -13.12 9.11 18.48
CA THR A 34 -12.89 9.12 17.03
C THR A 34 -12.52 7.72 16.53
N PRO A 35 -12.88 7.32 15.31
CA PRO A 35 -12.58 5.96 14.81
C PRO A 35 -11.09 5.72 14.65
N PHE A 36 -10.32 6.73 14.21
CA PHE A 36 -8.92 6.57 13.81
C PHE A 36 -7.94 7.52 14.53
N GLY A 37 -8.43 8.31 15.49
CA GLY A 37 -7.65 9.23 16.29
C GLY A 37 -7.96 10.71 16.07
N GLN A 38 -7.72 11.52 17.11
CA GLN A 38 -8.08 12.93 17.10
C GLN A 38 -7.35 13.72 16.02
N ALA A 39 -6.06 13.45 15.78
CA ALA A 39 -5.28 14.16 14.76
C ALA A 39 -5.80 13.92 13.32
N ILE A 40 -6.33 12.73 13.06
CA ILE A 40 -6.98 12.40 11.79
C ILE A 40 -8.31 13.14 11.67
N GLN A 41 -9.11 13.17 12.73
CA GLN A 41 -10.36 13.93 12.77
C GLN A 41 -10.10 15.42 12.54
N ASP A 42 -9.11 16.00 13.22
CA ASP A 42 -8.77 17.42 13.15
C ASP A 42 -8.31 17.82 11.73
N VAL A 43 -7.50 17.00 11.07
CA VAL A 43 -7.06 17.28 9.70
C VAL A 43 -8.20 17.13 8.70
N LEU A 44 -9.12 16.19 8.90
CA LEU A 44 -10.31 16.04 8.06
C LEU A 44 -11.18 17.31 8.16
N GLU A 45 -11.50 17.76 9.37
CA GLU A 45 -12.28 18.98 9.60
C GLU A 45 -11.60 20.21 8.99
N LYS A 46 -10.27 20.33 9.16
CA LYS A 46 -9.49 21.44 8.60
C LYS A 46 -9.46 21.43 7.08
N THR A 47 -9.33 20.25 6.46
CA THR A 47 -9.35 20.11 4.99
C THR A 47 -10.71 20.50 4.43
N LEU A 48 -11.80 20.10 5.07
CA LEU A 48 -13.16 20.45 4.67
C LEU A 48 -13.47 21.94 4.90
N GLU A 49 -12.93 22.55 5.97
CA GLU A 49 -12.99 23.99 6.17
C GLU A 49 -12.32 24.75 5.02
N LEU A 50 -11.10 24.34 4.67
CA LEU A 50 -10.35 24.91 3.54
C LEU A 50 -11.13 24.76 2.22
N ALA A 51 -11.65 23.57 1.94
CA ALA A 51 -12.42 23.33 0.72
C ALA A 51 -13.67 24.23 0.66
N ARG A 52 -14.32 24.47 1.79
CA ARG A 52 -15.49 25.39 1.87
C ARG A 52 -15.08 26.82 1.58
N GLU A 53 -13.94 27.29 2.08
CA GLU A 53 -13.41 28.63 1.78
C GLU A 53 -13.06 28.78 0.28
N LEU A 54 -12.67 27.69 -0.39
CA LEU A 54 -12.41 27.63 -1.83
C LEU A 54 -13.69 27.53 -2.68
N GLY A 55 -14.88 27.45 -2.06
CA GLY A 55 -16.19 27.48 -2.73
C GLY A 55 -16.84 26.11 -2.96
N PHE A 56 -16.31 25.04 -2.37
CA PHE A 56 -16.91 23.70 -2.42
C PHE A 56 -18.02 23.54 -1.38
N GLN A 57 -18.99 22.70 -1.67
CA GLN A 57 -19.91 22.17 -0.67
C GLN A 57 -19.25 21.01 0.05
N THR A 58 -19.35 20.98 1.38
CA THR A 58 -18.63 19.97 2.17
C THR A 58 -19.57 19.19 3.06
N TYR A 59 -19.23 17.93 3.26
CA TYR A 59 -19.89 17.00 4.16
C TYR A 59 -18.86 16.26 4.99
N ILE A 60 -19.19 15.92 6.22
CA ILE A 60 -18.43 15.06 7.08
C ILE A 60 -19.36 13.94 7.61
N ASP A 61 -18.91 12.70 7.55
CA ASP A 61 -19.61 11.59 8.17
C ASP A 61 -19.73 11.82 9.68
N PRO A 62 -20.95 11.71 10.26
CA PRO A 62 -21.16 11.95 11.70
C PRO A 62 -20.35 11.04 12.62
N GLU A 63 -19.89 9.89 12.13
CA GLU A 63 -19.03 8.97 12.88
C GLU A 63 -17.53 9.19 12.62
N GLY A 64 -17.17 10.16 11.77
CA GLY A 64 -15.78 10.56 11.53
C GLY A 64 -14.96 9.66 10.61
N TYR A 65 -15.61 8.78 9.84
CA TYR A 65 -14.89 7.86 8.94
C TYR A 65 -14.36 8.51 7.68
N TYR A 66 -15.05 9.51 7.14
CA TYR A 66 -14.68 10.20 5.91
C TYR A 66 -15.34 11.58 5.84
N GLY A 67 -14.91 12.35 4.87
CA GLY A 67 -15.63 13.55 4.45
C GLY A 67 -15.47 13.77 2.97
N TYR A 68 -16.26 14.69 2.39
CA TYR A 68 -16.06 15.05 0.99
C TYR A 68 -16.31 16.53 0.74
N ALA A 69 -15.70 17.03 -0.33
CA ALA A 69 -15.93 18.36 -0.89
C ALA A 69 -16.40 18.22 -2.34
N GLU A 70 -17.56 18.82 -2.67
CA GLU A 70 -18.19 18.65 -3.97
C GLU A 70 -18.43 20.00 -4.65
N ILE A 71 -18.27 20.04 -5.98
CA ILE A 71 -18.57 21.18 -6.81
C ILE A 71 -19.06 20.73 -8.19
N GLY A 72 -19.70 21.64 -8.91
CA GLY A 72 -20.25 21.38 -10.24
C GLY A 72 -21.73 21.04 -10.20
N GLN A 73 -22.28 20.72 -11.36
CA GLN A 73 -23.69 20.41 -11.56
C GLN A 73 -23.82 19.28 -12.59
N GLY A 74 -24.93 18.58 -12.55
CA GLY A 74 -25.24 17.49 -13.48
C GLY A 74 -25.50 16.17 -12.77
N GLU A 75 -25.80 15.16 -13.55
CA GLU A 75 -26.11 13.81 -13.03
C GLU A 75 -24.84 13.00 -12.80
N GLU A 76 -23.86 13.12 -13.72
CA GLU A 76 -22.59 12.37 -13.62
C GLU A 76 -21.71 12.88 -12.48
N LEU A 77 -21.14 11.94 -11.73
CA LEU A 77 -20.23 12.19 -10.61
C LEU A 77 -18.82 11.69 -10.94
N LEU A 78 -17.84 12.60 -10.93
CA LEU A 78 -16.41 12.31 -10.96
C LEU A 78 -15.88 12.31 -9.53
N ALA A 79 -15.33 11.18 -9.07
CA ALA A 79 -14.63 11.10 -7.79
C ALA A 79 -13.13 11.39 -7.94
N VAL A 80 -12.57 12.13 -6.99
CA VAL A 80 -11.14 12.22 -6.71
C VAL A 80 -10.93 11.62 -5.33
N LEU A 81 -10.28 10.44 -5.30
CA LEU A 81 -10.11 9.66 -4.08
C LEU A 81 -8.80 10.04 -3.40
N CYS A 82 -8.91 10.60 -2.22
CA CYS A 82 -7.83 11.19 -1.45
C CYS A 82 -7.79 10.58 -0.05
N HIS A 83 -6.62 10.62 0.62
CA HIS A 83 -6.56 10.30 2.04
C HIS A 83 -5.78 11.33 2.85
N LEU A 84 -6.03 11.37 4.15
CA LEU A 84 -5.46 12.34 5.07
C LEU A 84 -4.68 11.70 6.23
N ASP A 85 -4.86 10.41 6.46
CA ASP A 85 -4.00 9.63 7.34
C ASP A 85 -2.62 9.46 6.72
N VAL A 86 -1.63 9.21 7.55
CA VAL A 86 -0.23 9.02 7.13
C VAL A 86 0.43 7.96 7.99
N VAL A 87 1.41 7.24 7.44
CA VAL A 87 2.24 6.31 8.22
C VAL A 87 3.06 7.04 9.29
N PRO A 88 3.48 6.35 10.37
CA PRO A 88 4.37 6.91 11.38
C PRO A 88 5.65 7.52 10.78
N ALA A 89 6.16 8.57 11.40
CA ALA A 89 7.40 9.23 10.96
C ALA A 89 8.67 8.36 11.12
N GLY A 90 8.60 7.30 11.92
CA GLY A 90 9.77 6.50 12.27
C GLY A 90 10.70 7.21 13.27
N ASP A 91 12.01 6.93 13.22
CA ASP A 91 12.98 7.59 14.11
C ASP A 91 13.20 9.05 13.67
N LEU A 92 12.89 9.99 14.54
CA LEU A 92 13.04 11.43 14.28
C LEU A 92 14.49 11.85 14.01
N LYS A 93 15.49 11.04 14.39
CA LYS A 93 16.89 11.31 14.08
C LYS A 93 17.24 11.16 12.60
N ASP A 94 16.43 10.40 11.85
CA ASP A 94 16.63 10.18 10.42
C ASP A 94 16.08 11.35 9.59
N TRP A 95 15.31 12.27 10.21
CA TRP A 95 14.75 13.43 9.56
C TRP A 95 15.67 14.64 9.63
N GLN A 96 15.87 15.33 8.48
CA GLN A 96 16.63 16.59 8.39
C GLN A 96 15.82 17.78 8.92
N THR A 97 14.50 17.71 8.84
CA THR A 97 13.54 18.71 9.34
C THR A 97 12.43 18.00 10.07
N PRO A 98 11.69 18.66 10.99
CA PRO A 98 10.57 18.01 11.66
C PRO A 98 9.53 17.48 10.64
N PRO A 99 9.08 16.21 10.76
CA PRO A 99 8.24 15.55 9.75
C PRO A 99 6.89 16.24 9.52
N PHE A 100 6.38 16.96 10.50
CA PHE A 100 5.07 17.63 10.44
C PHE A 100 5.16 19.16 10.37
N GLU A 101 6.23 19.71 9.80
CA GLU A 101 6.38 21.17 9.62
C GLU A 101 6.43 21.62 8.15
N ALA A 102 6.42 20.71 7.20
CA ALA A 102 6.47 20.97 5.76
C ALA A 102 7.48 22.07 5.36
N THR A 103 8.77 21.74 5.50
CA THR A 103 9.87 22.68 5.33
C THR A 103 10.39 22.71 3.88
N ILE A 104 10.62 23.90 3.32
CA ILE A 104 11.24 24.04 2.00
C ILE A 104 12.75 23.85 2.12
N VAL A 105 13.32 22.85 1.44
CA VAL A 105 14.74 22.53 1.37
C VAL A 105 15.17 22.49 -0.10
N GLY A 106 15.82 23.55 -0.57
CA GLY A 106 16.16 23.71 -1.99
C GLY A 106 14.89 23.80 -2.86
N ASP A 107 14.74 22.89 -3.82
CA ASP A 107 13.60 22.83 -4.72
C ASP A 107 12.50 21.85 -4.21
N TYR A 108 12.61 21.40 -2.96
CA TYR A 108 11.70 20.39 -2.40
C TYR A 108 10.96 20.92 -1.17
N LEU A 109 9.72 20.50 -1.03
CA LEU A 109 8.98 20.54 0.22
C LEU A 109 9.18 19.21 0.93
N VAL A 110 9.67 19.24 2.16
CA VAL A 110 9.99 18.06 2.97
C VAL A 110 9.00 17.95 4.12
N GLY A 111 8.35 16.80 4.28
CA GLY A 111 7.40 16.54 5.35
C GLY A 111 6.59 15.26 5.09
N ARG A 112 6.10 14.60 6.14
CA ARG A 112 5.26 13.42 6.05
C ARG A 112 3.90 13.78 5.41
N GLY A 113 3.51 13.06 4.35
CA GLY A 113 2.28 13.32 3.59
C GLY A 113 2.44 14.32 2.45
N VAL A 114 3.65 14.83 2.17
CA VAL A 114 3.85 15.74 1.02
C VAL A 114 3.78 15.00 -0.30
N GLN A 115 4.09 13.71 -0.32
CA GLN A 115 4.04 12.82 -1.47
C GLN A 115 2.82 11.90 -1.41
N ASP A 116 2.46 11.45 -0.20
CA ASP A 116 1.46 10.42 0.08
C ASP A 116 0.57 10.84 1.28
N ASP A 117 -0.66 11.28 1.05
CA ASP A 117 -1.34 11.78 -0.17
C ASP A 117 -1.82 13.23 0.02
N LYS A 118 -1.49 13.89 1.18
CA LYS A 118 -1.95 15.27 1.48
C LYS A 118 -1.54 16.27 0.40
N GLY A 119 -0.31 16.15 -0.14
CA GLY A 119 0.19 17.00 -1.20
C GLY A 119 -0.59 16.85 -2.51
N PRO A 120 -0.66 15.65 -3.09
CA PRO A 120 -1.43 15.36 -4.29
C PRO A 120 -2.92 15.69 -4.15
N SER A 121 -3.54 15.35 -3.03
CA SER A 121 -4.92 15.68 -2.70
C SER A 121 -5.21 17.17 -2.80
N LEU A 122 -4.38 17.99 -2.17
CA LEU A 122 -4.51 19.46 -2.27
C LEU A 122 -4.16 20.00 -3.65
N ALA A 123 -3.18 19.41 -4.33
CA ALA A 123 -2.82 19.83 -5.69
C ALA A 123 -4.01 19.65 -6.66
N ALA A 124 -4.71 18.53 -6.57
CA ALA A 124 -5.92 18.27 -7.34
C ALA A 124 -7.05 19.25 -6.98
N LEU A 125 -7.26 19.54 -5.69
CA LEU A 125 -8.26 20.52 -5.23
C LEU A 125 -7.97 21.93 -5.78
N TYR A 126 -6.71 22.38 -5.70
CA TYR A 126 -6.30 23.69 -6.20
C TYR A 126 -6.28 23.76 -7.74
N ALA A 127 -6.10 22.64 -8.44
CA ALA A 127 -6.27 22.59 -9.89
C ALA A 127 -7.72 22.89 -10.28
N VAL A 128 -8.70 22.27 -9.63
CA VAL A 128 -10.12 22.55 -9.84
C VAL A 128 -10.46 24.00 -9.46
N LYS A 129 -9.95 24.49 -8.33
CA LYS A 129 -10.11 25.90 -7.92
C LYS A 129 -9.59 26.87 -8.98
N SER A 130 -8.42 26.61 -9.57
CA SER A 130 -7.85 27.43 -10.64
C SER A 130 -8.77 27.51 -11.85
N LEU A 131 -9.42 26.43 -12.25
CA LEU A 131 -10.38 26.38 -13.34
C LEU A 131 -11.63 27.19 -13.02
N LEU A 132 -12.12 27.15 -11.79
CA LEU A 132 -13.24 27.96 -11.32
C LEU A 132 -12.92 29.47 -11.41
N ASP A 133 -11.70 29.88 -10.99
CA ASP A 133 -11.25 31.26 -11.04
C ASP A 133 -11.07 31.77 -12.46
N ASP A 134 -10.84 30.88 -13.41
CA ASP A 134 -10.84 31.18 -14.85
C ASP A 134 -12.25 31.17 -15.47
N GLY A 135 -13.30 30.95 -14.64
CA GLY A 135 -14.71 31.01 -15.06
C GLY A 135 -15.22 29.72 -15.71
N ILE A 136 -14.51 28.64 -15.62
CA ILE A 136 -14.97 27.32 -16.10
C ILE A 136 -16.16 26.85 -15.26
N GLN A 137 -17.22 26.44 -15.95
CA GLN A 137 -18.40 25.83 -15.34
C GLN A 137 -18.35 24.31 -15.62
N PHE A 138 -18.36 23.53 -14.57
CA PHE A 138 -18.38 22.07 -14.69
C PHE A 138 -19.80 21.58 -15.00
N THR A 139 -19.90 20.70 -15.99
CA THR A 139 -21.16 20.03 -16.38
C THR A 139 -21.35 18.69 -15.67
N LYS A 140 -20.33 18.25 -14.92
CA LYS A 140 -20.36 17.10 -14.02
C LYS A 140 -20.13 17.57 -12.59
N ARG A 141 -20.60 16.82 -11.62
CA ARG A 141 -20.19 17.00 -10.22
C ARG A 141 -18.79 16.43 -10.05
N ILE A 142 -17.95 17.12 -9.30
CA ILE A 142 -16.61 16.68 -8.93
C ILE A 142 -16.59 16.57 -7.41
N ARG A 143 -16.35 15.37 -6.89
CA ARG A 143 -16.32 15.09 -5.46
C ARG A 143 -14.93 14.62 -5.05
N PHE A 144 -14.26 15.40 -4.21
CA PHE A 144 -13.05 15.02 -3.50
C PHE A 144 -13.47 14.25 -2.26
N ILE A 145 -13.17 12.98 -2.21
CA ILE A 145 -13.48 12.08 -1.09
C ILE A 145 -12.21 11.95 -0.27
N TYR A 146 -12.26 12.41 0.98
CA TYR A 146 -11.15 12.35 1.92
C TYR A 146 -11.36 11.17 2.86
N GLY A 147 -10.65 10.08 2.60
CA GLY A 147 -10.55 8.93 3.49
C GLY A 147 -9.60 9.21 4.66
N THR A 148 -9.71 8.41 5.69
CA THR A 148 -9.03 8.58 6.97
C THR A 148 -8.37 7.29 7.48
N ASP A 149 -8.26 6.27 6.63
CA ASP A 149 -7.77 4.93 6.97
C ASP A 149 -7.20 4.21 5.72
N GLU A 150 -6.46 4.94 4.85
CA GLU A 150 -5.86 4.37 3.64
C GLU A 150 -4.68 3.47 3.99
N GLU A 151 -3.84 3.93 4.85
CA GLU A 151 -2.59 3.32 5.26
C GLU A 151 -2.78 2.03 6.08
N THR A 152 -4.04 1.60 6.29
CA THR A 152 -4.35 0.41 7.08
C THR A 152 -5.45 -0.47 6.47
N LEU A 153 -6.71 -0.37 6.89
CA LEU A 153 -7.75 -1.35 6.57
C LEU A 153 -8.90 -0.81 5.72
N TRP A 154 -8.82 0.43 5.27
CA TRP A 154 -9.78 1.08 4.36
C TRP A 154 -11.24 1.11 4.86
N ARG A 155 -11.44 1.06 6.16
CA ARG A 155 -12.77 1.05 6.81
C ARG A 155 -13.57 2.30 6.48
N CYS A 156 -12.87 3.43 6.25
CA CYS A 156 -13.46 4.68 5.80
C CYS A 156 -14.15 4.53 4.44
N MET A 157 -13.51 3.92 3.45
CA MET A 157 -14.07 3.71 2.13
C MET A 157 -15.14 2.61 2.11
N ASN A 158 -14.97 1.56 2.93
CA ASN A 158 -16.01 0.56 3.13
C ASN A 158 -17.31 1.20 3.62
N ARG A 159 -17.21 2.15 4.57
CA ARG A 159 -18.37 2.90 5.06
C ARG A 159 -18.92 3.86 4.01
N TYR A 160 -18.07 4.62 3.32
CA TYR A 160 -18.48 5.51 2.23
C TYR A 160 -19.32 4.75 1.20
N ASN A 161 -18.82 3.63 0.70
CA ASN A 161 -19.47 2.83 -0.34
C ASN A 161 -20.80 2.17 0.09
N GLN A 162 -21.06 2.06 1.39
CA GLN A 162 -22.33 1.56 1.93
C GLN A 162 -23.42 2.64 2.02
N ILE A 163 -23.02 3.92 2.15
CA ILE A 163 -23.93 5.00 2.50
C ILE A 163 -24.11 5.99 1.35
N GLU A 164 -23.03 6.31 0.65
CA GLU A 164 -22.99 7.37 -0.33
C GLU A 164 -23.28 6.88 -1.75
N GLU A 165 -23.60 7.83 -2.62
CA GLU A 165 -23.77 7.60 -4.05
C GLU A 165 -22.43 7.14 -4.66
N GLN A 166 -22.50 6.11 -5.51
CA GLN A 166 -21.34 5.65 -6.27
C GLN A 166 -21.00 6.63 -7.40
N ALA A 167 -19.72 6.86 -7.62
CA ALA A 167 -19.26 7.69 -8.72
C ALA A 167 -19.33 6.95 -10.07
N ASP A 168 -19.61 7.68 -11.14
CA ASP A 168 -19.62 7.14 -12.51
C ASP A 168 -18.21 6.87 -13.03
N LEU A 169 -17.23 7.66 -12.57
CA LEU A 169 -15.82 7.56 -12.91
C LEU A 169 -14.98 8.28 -11.84
N GLY A 170 -13.70 7.94 -11.75
CA GLY A 170 -12.84 8.59 -10.79
C GLY A 170 -11.36 8.29 -10.95
N PHE A 171 -10.57 8.95 -10.12
CA PHE A 171 -9.16 8.63 -9.97
C PHE A 171 -8.65 8.92 -8.56
N ALA A 172 -7.61 8.19 -8.16
CA ALA A 172 -6.81 8.48 -6.97
C ALA A 172 -5.48 9.13 -7.41
N PRO A 173 -5.11 10.32 -6.91
CA PRO A 173 -3.83 10.96 -7.22
C PRO A 173 -2.67 10.40 -6.38
N ASP A 174 -2.77 9.15 -5.98
CA ASP A 174 -1.95 8.46 -5.00
C ASP A 174 -1.14 7.32 -5.63
N SER A 175 -0.37 7.64 -6.67
CA SER A 175 0.46 6.70 -7.41
C SER A 175 1.45 7.47 -8.31
N SER A 176 1.78 6.89 -9.45
CA SER A 176 2.69 7.49 -10.43
C SER A 176 1.98 7.84 -11.75
N PHE A 177 2.48 8.87 -12.43
CA PHE A 177 2.16 9.09 -13.83
C PHE A 177 2.89 8.07 -14.73
N PRO A 178 2.34 7.71 -15.93
CA PRO A 178 1.17 8.34 -16.56
C PRO A 178 -0.19 7.93 -15.99
N LEU A 179 -0.42 6.66 -15.69
CA LEU A 179 -1.69 6.14 -15.17
C LEU A 179 -1.54 4.66 -14.81
N THR A 180 -2.07 4.25 -13.67
CA THR A 180 -2.20 2.85 -13.29
C THR A 180 -3.64 2.39 -13.52
N TYR A 181 -3.83 1.50 -14.50
CA TYR A 181 -5.14 0.99 -14.90
C TYR A 181 -5.48 -0.38 -14.32
N ALA A 182 -4.48 -1.04 -13.75
CA ALA A 182 -4.59 -2.36 -13.16
C ALA A 182 -3.75 -2.45 -11.90
N GLU A 183 -4.36 -2.88 -10.79
CA GLU A 183 -3.67 -3.18 -9.53
C GLU A 183 -4.00 -4.61 -9.13
N LYS A 184 -2.98 -5.41 -8.85
CA LYS A 184 -3.17 -6.81 -8.43
C LYS A 184 -4.03 -6.89 -7.18
N GLY A 185 -4.84 -7.94 -7.08
CA GLY A 185 -5.52 -8.28 -5.83
C GLY A 185 -4.50 -8.50 -4.71
N LEU A 186 -4.81 -8.06 -3.51
CA LEU A 186 -3.99 -8.27 -2.33
C LEU A 186 -4.70 -9.27 -1.42
N LEU A 187 -4.06 -10.40 -1.17
CA LEU A 187 -4.57 -11.43 -0.25
C LEU A 187 -3.51 -11.69 0.82
N GLN A 188 -3.87 -11.41 2.06
CA GLN A 188 -3.05 -11.74 3.22
C GLN A 188 -3.65 -12.92 3.97
N VAL A 189 -2.81 -13.90 4.25
CA VAL A 189 -3.21 -15.20 4.81
C VAL A 189 -2.38 -15.50 6.04
N LYS A 190 -3.02 -16.11 7.03
CA LYS A 190 -2.35 -16.79 8.13
C LYS A 190 -2.62 -18.28 8.05
N LEU A 191 -1.57 -19.07 8.21
CA LEU A 191 -1.67 -20.53 8.33
C LEU A 191 -1.29 -20.91 9.76
N HIS A 192 -2.22 -21.54 10.49
CA HIS A 192 -2.06 -21.92 11.89
C HIS A 192 -1.79 -23.42 12.01
N GLY A 193 -0.83 -23.78 12.83
CA GLY A 193 -0.45 -25.18 13.07
C GLY A 193 -0.09 -25.45 14.52
N PRO A 194 0.35 -26.70 14.84
CA PRO A 194 0.78 -27.05 16.18
C PRO A 194 2.02 -26.28 16.62
N GLY A 195 2.17 -26.08 17.92
CA GLY A 195 3.38 -25.56 18.53
C GLY A 195 4.43 -26.63 18.78
N TRP A 196 5.58 -26.22 19.33
CA TRP A 196 6.67 -27.12 19.70
C TRP A 196 7.54 -26.51 20.79
N ASP A 197 7.68 -27.23 21.90
CA ASP A 197 8.43 -26.79 23.10
C ASP A 197 9.92 -26.49 22.81
N ASP A 198 10.53 -27.25 21.91
CA ASP A 198 11.98 -27.20 21.64
C ASP A 198 12.34 -26.32 20.43
N LEU A 199 11.36 -25.61 19.84
CA LEU A 199 11.57 -24.81 18.64
C LEU A 199 10.94 -23.41 18.76
N PRO A 200 11.37 -22.58 19.70
CA PRO A 200 10.92 -21.18 19.70
C PRO A 200 11.54 -20.45 18.51
N LEU A 201 10.69 -19.94 17.62
CA LEU A 201 11.13 -19.22 16.43
C LEU A 201 10.18 -18.05 16.17
N GLN A 202 10.75 -16.87 15.96
CA GLN A 202 10.02 -15.70 15.50
C GLN A 202 10.84 -14.97 14.46
N ALA A 203 10.31 -14.85 13.24
CA ALA A 203 10.99 -14.18 12.13
C ALA A 203 9.96 -13.42 11.27
N GLY A 204 10.42 -12.33 10.62
CA GLY A 204 9.56 -11.41 9.90
C GLY A 204 8.85 -10.41 10.83
N GLN A 205 8.44 -9.28 10.29
CA GLN A 205 7.78 -8.20 11.07
C GLN A 205 6.51 -7.69 10.41
N ALA A 206 6.46 -7.64 9.08
CA ALA A 206 5.34 -7.10 8.32
C ALA A 206 5.01 -8.00 7.13
N LEU A 207 3.72 -8.17 6.83
CA LEU A 207 3.27 -9.06 5.76
C LEU A 207 3.72 -8.59 4.38
N ASN A 208 3.79 -7.31 4.16
CA ASN A 208 4.13 -6.70 2.87
C ASN A 208 5.65 -6.54 2.62
N VAL A 209 6.50 -7.18 3.40
CA VAL A 209 7.97 -7.10 3.28
C VAL A 209 8.59 -8.48 3.21
N VAL A 210 9.53 -8.68 2.27
CA VAL A 210 10.38 -9.88 2.22
C VAL A 210 11.35 -9.86 3.40
N PRO A 211 11.35 -10.87 4.27
CA PRO A 211 12.24 -10.90 5.45
C PRO A 211 13.70 -11.04 5.05
N ASP A 212 14.53 -10.09 5.46
CA ASP A 212 15.98 -10.11 5.21
C ASP A 212 16.78 -10.78 6.34
N LYS A 213 16.12 -11.18 7.42
CA LYS A 213 16.74 -11.86 8.56
C LYS A 213 15.79 -12.86 9.19
N ALA A 214 16.33 -14.03 9.51
CA ALA A 214 15.65 -15.04 10.30
C ALA A 214 16.64 -15.65 11.31
N THR A 215 16.34 -15.54 12.61
CA THR A 215 17.25 -15.93 13.67
C THR A 215 16.74 -17.17 14.40
N TYR A 216 17.60 -18.16 14.57
CA TYR A 216 17.38 -19.34 15.40
C TYR A 216 18.35 -19.37 16.58
N ALA A 217 17.83 -19.56 17.78
CA ALA A 217 18.58 -19.66 19.05
C ALA A 217 18.18 -20.91 19.86
N GLY A 218 17.87 -22.01 19.18
CA GLY A 218 17.42 -23.24 19.80
C GLY A 218 18.55 -24.21 20.10
N HIS A 219 18.21 -25.36 20.76
CA HIS A 219 19.15 -26.34 21.28
C HIS A 219 19.95 -27.11 20.21
N ARG A 220 19.49 -27.07 18.92
CA ARG A 220 20.11 -27.84 17.84
C ARG A 220 21.02 -27.00 16.95
N LEU A 221 21.55 -25.90 17.49
CA LEU A 221 22.40 -24.98 16.76
C LEU A 221 23.63 -25.68 16.15
N GLU A 222 24.30 -26.56 16.90
CA GLU A 222 25.47 -27.32 16.43
C GLU A 222 25.14 -28.27 15.26
N GLU A 223 23.91 -28.80 15.19
CA GLU A 223 23.43 -29.65 14.09
C GLU A 223 23.04 -28.80 12.86
N LEU A 224 22.55 -27.56 13.06
CA LEU A 224 22.10 -26.68 12.01
C LEU A 224 23.26 -26.08 11.20
N LEU A 225 24.36 -25.70 11.85
CA LEU A 225 25.49 -25.05 11.19
C LEU A 225 26.05 -25.84 10.00
N PRO A 226 26.32 -27.16 10.09
CA PRO A 226 26.78 -27.94 8.94
C PRO A 226 25.76 -28.00 7.79
N VAL A 227 24.46 -27.89 8.08
CA VAL A 227 23.39 -27.87 7.08
C VAL A 227 23.40 -26.55 6.33
N LEU A 228 23.50 -25.42 7.05
CA LEU A 228 23.63 -24.09 6.47
C LEU A 228 24.89 -23.95 5.60
N ASP A 229 26.03 -24.51 6.04
CA ASP A 229 27.26 -24.53 5.25
C ASP A 229 27.10 -25.29 3.91
N GLN A 230 26.29 -26.35 3.90
CA GLN A 230 26.03 -27.15 2.71
C GLN A 230 24.97 -26.53 1.79
N SER A 231 24.00 -25.80 2.33
CA SER A 231 22.92 -25.15 1.55
C SER A 231 23.40 -23.95 0.74
N GLY A 232 24.52 -23.31 1.14
CA GLY A 232 25.02 -22.10 0.51
C GLY A 232 24.29 -20.83 0.93
N VAL A 233 23.37 -20.93 1.88
CA VAL A 233 22.65 -19.80 2.45
C VAL A 233 23.62 -18.88 3.20
N GLN A 234 23.49 -17.57 3.02
CA GLN A 234 24.30 -16.60 3.76
C GLN A 234 23.80 -16.48 5.20
N TYR A 235 24.70 -16.57 6.16
CA TYR A 235 24.33 -16.42 7.57
C TYR A 235 25.43 -15.76 8.40
N SER A 236 25.07 -15.26 9.56
CA SER A 236 25.98 -14.85 10.63
C SER A 236 25.66 -15.66 11.89
N GLN A 237 26.67 -15.89 12.75
CA GLN A 237 26.49 -16.63 13.99
C GLN A 237 27.08 -15.88 15.19
N THR A 238 26.48 -16.14 16.34
CA THR A 238 27.02 -15.82 17.67
C THR A 238 27.25 -17.13 18.44
N GLU A 239 27.62 -17.04 19.73
CA GLU A 239 27.76 -18.23 20.59
C GLU A 239 26.44 -18.99 20.73
N ASP A 240 25.31 -18.29 20.82
CA ASP A 240 24.00 -18.82 21.16
C ASP A 240 22.96 -18.80 20.02
N SER A 241 23.31 -18.28 18.84
CA SER A 241 22.35 -18.13 17.75
C SER A 241 22.98 -18.11 16.36
N VAL A 242 22.17 -18.41 15.36
CA VAL A 242 22.47 -18.16 13.94
C VAL A 242 21.38 -17.28 13.33
N THR A 243 21.80 -16.35 12.47
CA THR A 243 20.90 -15.48 11.70
C THR A 243 21.15 -15.70 10.23
N VAL A 244 20.17 -16.26 9.52
CA VAL A 244 20.14 -16.33 8.06
C VAL A 244 19.89 -14.92 7.52
N LEU A 245 20.65 -14.56 6.47
CA LEU A 245 20.62 -13.25 5.84
C LEU A 245 19.98 -13.34 4.44
N GLY A 246 19.09 -12.42 4.16
CA GLY A 246 18.39 -12.27 2.91
C GLY A 246 18.51 -10.86 2.33
N VAL A 247 17.58 -10.51 1.45
CA VAL A 247 17.49 -9.18 0.84
C VAL A 247 16.04 -8.72 0.92
N SER A 248 15.81 -7.64 1.65
CA SER A 248 14.47 -7.07 1.81
C SER A 248 13.99 -6.42 0.51
N LYS A 249 12.72 -6.62 0.21
CA LYS A 249 11.95 -5.99 -0.85
C LYS A 249 10.51 -5.84 -0.40
N HIS A 250 9.75 -4.96 -1.06
CA HIS A 250 8.30 -4.97 -0.90
C HIS A 250 7.71 -6.26 -1.51
N SER A 251 6.64 -6.82 -0.94
CA SER A 251 6.04 -8.10 -1.38
C SER A 251 5.60 -8.10 -2.85
N LYS A 252 5.24 -6.93 -3.41
CA LYS A 252 4.93 -6.81 -4.85
C LYS A 252 6.13 -7.18 -5.75
N ASP A 253 7.33 -7.01 -5.24
CA ASP A 253 8.61 -7.24 -5.92
C ASP A 253 9.37 -8.42 -5.26
N ALA A 254 8.65 -9.38 -4.68
CA ALA A 254 9.23 -10.48 -3.89
C ALA A 254 10.30 -11.28 -4.65
N ALA A 255 10.14 -11.43 -5.96
CA ALA A 255 11.11 -12.12 -6.83
C ALA A 255 12.48 -11.42 -6.93
N GLU A 256 12.59 -10.15 -6.56
CA GLU A 256 13.86 -9.41 -6.48
C GLU A 256 14.52 -9.51 -5.10
N GLY A 257 13.83 -10.09 -4.13
CA GLY A 257 14.31 -10.31 -2.77
C GLY A 257 14.97 -11.65 -2.57
N VAL A 258 15.51 -11.86 -1.35
CA VAL A 258 15.97 -13.17 -0.87
C VAL A 258 15.34 -13.38 0.51
N ASN A 259 14.48 -14.38 0.63
CA ASN A 259 13.69 -14.62 1.83
C ASN A 259 14.48 -15.43 2.87
N ALA A 260 14.88 -14.77 3.95
CA ALA A 260 15.67 -15.40 5.01
C ALA A 260 14.89 -16.49 5.78
N ILE A 261 13.55 -16.39 5.89
CA ILE A 261 12.73 -17.41 6.55
C ILE A 261 12.76 -18.71 5.76
N VAL A 262 12.67 -18.64 4.44
CA VAL A 262 12.73 -19.81 3.57
C VAL A 262 14.06 -20.54 3.74
N GLY A 263 15.19 -19.84 3.62
CA GLY A 263 16.51 -20.45 3.78
C GLY A 263 16.74 -21.05 5.17
N LEU A 264 16.21 -20.44 6.24
CA LEU A 264 16.26 -21.00 7.58
C LEU A 264 15.36 -22.24 7.69
N ALA A 265 14.12 -22.19 7.19
CA ALA A 265 13.15 -23.26 7.30
C ALA A 265 13.58 -24.50 6.52
N GLU A 266 14.10 -24.36 5.30
CA GLU A 266 14.68 -25.47 4.52
C GLU A 266 15.79 -26.18 5.29
N SER A 267 16.72 -25.42 5.88
CA SER A 267 17.83 -26.00 6.65
C SER A 267 17.36 -26.64 7.95
N LEU A 268 16.45 -25.99 8.66
CA LEU A 268 15.95 -26.45 9.96
C LEU A 268 15.06 -27.69 9.81
N SER A 269 14.26 -27.80 8.75
CA SER A 269 13.37 -28.94 8.49
C SER A 269 14.12 -30.27 8.38
N LEU A 270 15.38 -30.24 7.93
CA LEU A 270 16.23 -31.43 7.79
C LEU A 270 16.66 -32.03 9.14
N ILE A 271 16.75 -31.21 10.17
CA ILE A 271 17.17 -31.63 11.50
C ILE A 271 16.02 -31.72 12.51
N GLN A 272 14.99 -30.93 12.29
CA GLN A 272 13.83 -30.79 13.16
C GLN A 272 12.54 -30.61 12.34
N PRO A 273 11.99 -31.73 11.83
CA PRO A 273 10.78 -31.65 11.00
C PRO A 273 9.59 -31.18 11.84
N HIS A 274 9.01 -30.07 11.40
CA HIS A 274 7.82 -29.47 11.99
C HIS A 274 6.84 -29.09 10.86
N PRO A 275 5.51 -29.24 11.02
CA PRO A 275 4.53 -28.92 9.97
C PRO A 275 4.77 -27.61 9.24
N ALA A 276 4.98 -26.51 9.97
CA ALA A 276 5.24 -25.20 9.38
C ALA A 276 6.57 -25.17 8.59
N LEU A 277 7.64 -25.76 9.11
CA LEU A 277 8.93 -25.81 8.41
C LEU A 277 8.88 -26.68 7.17
N LEU A 278 8.18 -27.82 7.24
CA LEU A 278 7.99 -28.73 6.09
C LEU A 278 7.13 -28.09 5.00
N PHE A 279 6.07 -27.37 5.36
CA PHE A 279 5.27 -26.61 4.39
C PHE A 279 6.14 -25.59 3.65
N ILE A 280 6.96 -24.84 4.38
CA ILE A 280 7.85 -23.83 3.77
C ILE A 280 8.89 -24.50 2.86
N ALA A 281 9.55 -25.56 3.33
CA ALA A 281 10.63 -26.22 2.60
C ALA A 281 10.15 -27.01 1.37
N ASP A 282 9.04 -27.76 1.52
CA ASP A 282 8.61 -28.72 0.50
C ASP A 282 7.59 -28.13 -0.47
N ALA A 283 6.70 -27.21 -0.01
CA ALA A 283 5.61 -26.72 -0.81
C ALA A 283 5.85 -25.29 -1.35
N VAL A 284 6.59 -24.45 -0.64
CA VAL A 284 6.90 -23.07 -1.03
C VAL A 284 8.29 -22.97 -1.65
N GLY A 285 9.34 -23.31 -0.91
CA GLY A 285 10.73 -23.12 -1.31
C GLY A 285 11.07 -21.66 -1.61
N GLU A 286 12.06 -21.42 -2.46
CA GLU A 286 12.47 -20.07 -2.91
C GLU A 286 11.53 -19.44 -3.96
N ASP A 287 10.36 -20.05 -4.21
CA ASP A 287 9.44 -19.62 -5.27
C ASP A 287 8.62 -18.39 -4.84
N ALA A 288 9.03 -17.22 -5.29
CA ALA A 288 8.32 -15.95 -5.06
C ALA A 288 7.16 -15.69 -6.05
N THR A 289 6.83 -16.65 -6.92
CA THR A 289 5.72 -16.57 -7.87
C THR A 289 4.54 -17.48 -7.50
N GLY A 290 4.73 -18.36 -6.51
CA GLY A 290 3.74 -19.34 -6.09
C GLY A 290 3.50 -20.45 -7.13
N GLU A 291 4.37 -20.60 -8.13
CA GLU A 291 4.20 -21.61 -9.20
C GLU A 291 4.26 -23.04 -8.64
N ALA A 292 5.03 -23.29 -7.61
CA ALA A 292 5.09 -24.57 -6.91
C ALA A 292 3.74 -24.96 -6.28
N LEU A 293 3.01 -23.98 -5.75
CA LEU A 293 1.71 -24.18 -5.09
C LEU A 293 0.55 -24.23 -6.10
N PHE A 294 0.52 -23.31 -7.05
CA PHE A 294 -0.65 -23.01 -7.87
C PHE A 294 -0.47 -23.37 -9.35
N GLY A 295 0.74 -23.72 -9.80
CA GLY A 295 1.10 -23.61 -11.20
C GLY A 295 1.29 -22.16 -11.63
N LYS A 296 1.68 -21.93 -12.88
CA LYS A 296 1.91 -20.57 -13.36
C LYS A 296 0.61 -19.77 -13.45
N ILE A 297 0.52 -18.71 -12.66
CA ILE A 297 -0.59 -17.74 -12.63
C ILE A 297 -0.10 -16.40 -13.15
N THR A 298 -0.63 -15.99 -14.30
CA THR A 298 -0.23 -14.76 -14.99
C THR A 298 -1.35 -14.24 -15.86
N ASP A 299 -1.41 -12.93 -16.08
CA ASP A 299 -2.27 -12.31 -17.08
C ASP A 299 -1.56 -11.21 -17.86
N GLU A 300 -2.14 -10.80 -19.00
CA GLU A 300 -1.55 -9.75 -19.84
C GLU A 300 -1.56 -8.39 -19.15
N PRO A 301 -2.64 -7.95 -18.44
CA PRO A 301 -2.69 -6.64 -17.81
C PRO A 301 -1.70 -6.46 -16.67
N SER A 302 -1.49 -7.47 -15.81
CA SER A 302 -0.76 -7.29 -14.56
C SER A 302 0.42 -8.23 -14.33
N GLY A 303 0.68 -9.16 -15.26
CA GLY A 303 1.82 -10.06 -15.21
C GLY A 303 1.68 -11.20 -14.20
N ASP A 304 2.80 -11.70 -13.69
CA ASP A 304 2.86 -12.89 -12.85
C ASP A 304 2.36 -12.63 -11.41
N LEU A 305 1.82 -13.67 -10.76
CA LEU A 305 1.53 -13.66 -9.32
C LEU A 305 2.82 -13.38 -8.52
N SER A 306 2.70 -12.63 -7.43
CA SER A 306 3.79 -12.46 -6.45
C SER A 306 3.39 -13.12 -5.14
N PHE A 307 4.30 -13.90 -4.56
CA PHE A 307 4.11 -14.65 -3.34
C PHE A 307 5.23 -14.33 -2.34
N ASN A 308 4.86 -13.79 -1.19
CA ASN A 308 5.80 -13.48 -0.12
C ASN A 308 5.44 -14.25 1.15
N LEU A 309 6.31 -15.15 1.59
CA LEU A 309 6.26 -15.73 2.93
C LEU A 309 6.88 -14.71 3.89
N ALA A 310 6.04 -14.01 4.63
CA ALA A 310 6.42 -12.78 5.31
C ALA A 310 6.79 -12.97 6.78
N THR A 311 6.08 -13.85 7.49
CA THR A 311 6.32 -14.09 8.93
C THR A 311 6.25 -15.57 9.26
N LEU A 312 7.01 -15.96 10.28
CA LEU A 312 6.95 -17.29 10.87
C LEU A 312 7.09 -17.17 12.39
N VAL A 313 6.11 -17.68 13.10
CA VAL A 313 6.15 -17.82 14.57
C VAL A 313 5.92 -19.29 14.91
N ILE A 314 6.76 -19.85 15.78
CA ILE A 314 6.55 -21.15 16.40
C ILE A 314 6.82 -20.98 17.89
N ASP A 315 5.83 -21.27 18.71
CA ASP A 315 5.93 -21.29 20.17
C ASP A 315 5.47 -22.65 20.74
N GLN A 316 5.29 -22.73 22.03
CA GLN A 316 4.89 -23.98 22.70
C GLN A 316 3.48 -24.44 22.33
N GLU A 317 2.58 -23.52 22.04
CA GLU A 317 1.16 -23.78 21.86
C GLU A 317 0.78 -23.89 20.38
N GLN A 318 1.40 -23.06 19.52
CA GLN A 318 1.00 -22.92 18.13
C GLN A 318 2.16 -22.53 17.22
N SER A 319 1.91 -22.64 15.91
CA SER A 319 2.70 -22.01 14.88
C SER A 319 1.81 -21.15 13.98
N GLU A 320 2.34 -20.05 13.47
CA GLU A 320 1.69 -19.16 12.52
C GLU A 320 2.66 -18.83 11.38
N ILE A 321 2.20 -18.98 10.15
CA ILE A 321 2.88 -18.50 8.94
C ILE A 321 2.05 -17.38 8.35
N GLY A 322 2.63 -16.19 8.19
CA GLY A 322 2.00 -15.07 7.49
C GLY A 322 2.47 -14.98 6.04
N ILE A 323 1.52 -14.84 5.12
CA ILE A 323 1.76 -14.82 3.67
C ILE A 323 1.08 -13.60 3.06
N ASP A 324 1.75 -12.91 2.14
CA ASP A 324 1.18 -11.85 1.27
C ASP A 324 1.22 -12.30 -0.18
N ILE A 325 0.08 -12.33 -0.85
CA ILE A 325 -0.07 -12.78 -2.23
C ILE A 325 -0.63 -11.63 -3.06
N ARG A 326 0.07 -11.29 -4.16
CA ARG A 326 -0.40 -10.31 -5.14
C ARG A 326 -0.96 -11.06 -6.36
N ILE A 327 -2.28 -11.07 -6.45
CA ILE A 327 -3.04 -11.89 -7.40
C ILE A 327 -3.23 -11.10 -8.70
N PRO A 328 -2.84 -11.64 -9.89
CA PRO A 328 -3.13 -11.03 -11.17
C PRO A 328 -4.62 -10.68 -11.34
N VAL A 329 -4.90 -9.55 -12.01
CA VAL A 329 -6.24 -8.94 -12.00
C VAL A 329 -7.35 -9.80 -12.64
N LEU A 330 -7.00 -10.74 -13.51
CA LEU A 330 -7.93 -11.66 -14.15
C LEU A 330 -7.89 -13.08 -13.54
N ALA A 331 -7.09 -13.30 -12.51
CA ALA A 331 -6.98 -14.62 -11.89
C ALA A 331 -8.15 -14.92 -10.94
N ASP A 332 -8.49 -16.19 -10.83
CA ASP A 332 -9.56 -16.68 -9.95
C ASP A 332 -9.02 -16.85 -8.50
N LYS A 333 -9.32 -15.88 -7.64
CA LYS A 333 -8.94 -15.89 -6.20
C LYS A 333 -9.48 -17.14 -5.49
N GLU A 334 -10.73 -17.55 -5.77
CA GLU A 334 -11.34 -18.66 -5.06
C GLU A 334 -10.65 -19.99 -5.39
N ALA A 335 -10.23 -20.17 -6.64
CA ALA A 335 -9.43 -21.33 -7.04
C ALA A 335 -8.05 -21.35 -6.34
N LEU A 336 -7.39 -20.20 -6.23
CA LEU A 336 -6.12 -20.06 -5.49
C LEU A 336 -6.30 -20.40 -3.99
N VAL A 337 -7.33 -19.85 -3.35
CA VAL A 337 -7.63 -20.11 -1.94
C VAL A 337 -7.95 -21.57 -1.70
N ALA A 338 -8.79 -22.18 -2.56
CA ALA A 338 -9.10 -23.60 -2.45
C ALA A 338 -7.85 -24.48 -2.52
N ARG A 339 -6.93 -24.16 -3.45
CA ARG A 339 -5.67 -24.89 -3.61
C ARG A 339 -4.74 -24.69 -2.42
N LEU A 340 -4.59 -23.47 -1.91
CA LEU A 340 -3.76 -23.20 -0.73
C LEU A 340 -4.28 -23.93 0.51
N ARG A 341 -5.60 -23.94 0.71
CA ARG A 341 -6.23 -24.69 1.82
C ARG A 341 -5.97 -26.19 1.73
N GLU A 342 -6.09 -26.77 0.54
CA GLU A 342 -5.80 -28.20 0.32
C GLU A 342 -4.36 -28.55 0.67
N ILE A 343 -3.40 -27.77 0.18
CA ILE A 343 -1.97 -28.00 0.44
C ILE A 343 -1.65 -27.79 1.93
N ALA A 344 -2.08 -26.67 2.52
CA ALA A 344 -1.84 -26.36 3.94
C ALA A 344 -2.38 -27.48 4.85
N ALA A 345 -3.58 -27.98 4.58
CA ALA A 345 -4.18 -29.08 5.34
C ALA A 345 -3.35 -30.36 5.29
N SER A 346 -2.65 -30.65 4.18
CA SER A 346 -1.76 -31.82 4.07
C SER A 346 -0.53 -31.73 4.99
N TYR A 347 -0.18 -30.51 5.42
CA TYR A 347 0.85 -30.22 6.43
C TYR A 347 0.27 -29.94 7.82
N GLN A 348 -1.00 -30.24 8.07
CA GLN A 348 -1.67 -29.99 9.36
C GLN A 348 -1.75 -28.48 9.70
N LEU A 349 -1.85 -27.63 8.70
CA LEU A 349 -2.01 -26.20 8.84
C LEU A 349 -3.45 -25.78 8.48
N GLU A 350 -4.03 -24.90 9.28
CA GLU A 350 -5.36 -24.34 9.08
C GLU A 350 -5.26 -22.95 8.43
N TYR A 351 -6.06 -22.70 7.41
CA TYR A 351 -6.09 -21.45 6.65
C TYR A 351 -7.01 -20.42 7.30
N GLU A 352 -6.51 -19.22 7.49
CA GLU A 352 -7.27 -18.01 7.83
C GLU A 352 -7.02 -16.94 6.77
N GLU A 353 -8.09 -16.38 6.18
CA GLU A 353 -8.01 -15.16 5.39
C GLU A 353 -7.93 -13.98 6.34
N PHE A 354 -6.76 -13.33 6.41
CA PHE A 354 -6.52 -12.21 7.31
C PHE A 354 -7.05 -10.91 6.71
N ASP A 355 -6.75 -10.66 5.42
CA ASP A 355 -7.22 -9.49 4.68
C ASP A 355 -7.31 -9.78 3.18
N TYR A 356 -8.24 -9.13 2.52
CA TYR A 356 -8.40 -9.21 1.06
C TYR A 356 -8.87 -7.90 0.47
N LEU A 357 -8.08 -7.36 -0.46
CA LEU A 357 -8.48 -6.27 -1.33
C LEU A 357 -8.65 -6.78 -2.77
N ALA A 358 -9.83 -6.56 -3.33
CA ALA A 358 -10.12 -6.96 -4.70
C ALA A 358 -9.21 -6.23 -5.71
N PRO A 359 -8.88 -6.85 -6.86
CA PRO A 359 -8.06 -6.18 -7.86
C PRO A 359 -8.77 -4.98 -8.47
N LEU A 360 -8.00 -3.99 -8.92
CA LEU A 360 -8.46 -2.94 -9.82
C LEU A 360 -8.15 -3.36 -11.27
N TYR A 361 -9.14 -3.22 -12.16
CA TYR A 361 -8.89 -3.35 -13.60
C TYR A 361 -9.87 -2.49 -14.39
N VAL A 362 -9.36 -1.49 -15.09
CA VAL A 362 -10.11 -0.68 -16.05
C VAL A 362 -9.49 -0.85 -17.44
N PRO A 363 -10.22 -1.35 -18.43
CA PRO A 363 -9.68 -1.62 -19.77
C PRO A 363 -9.01 -0.39 -20.40
N LEU A 364 -7.88 -0.61 -21.11
CA LEU A 364 -7.10 0.46 -21.73
C LEU A 364 -7.89 1.27 -22.77
N ASP A 365 -8.88 0.68 -23.41
CA ASP A 365 -9.76 1.31 -24.39
C ASP A 365 -10.97 2.02 -23.75
N SER A 366 -11.09 2.00 -22.43
CA SER A 366 -12.14 2.73 -21.72
C SER A 366 -12.05 4.23 -21.97
N PRO A 367 -13.19 4.95 -21.99
CA PRO A 367 -13.18 6.41 -22.13
C PRO A 367 -12.37 7.13 -21.04
N LEU A 368 -12.38 6.62 -19.80
CA LEU A 368 -11.62 7.18 -18.68
C LEU A 368 -10.11 7.11 -18.95
N VAL A 369 -9.58 5.90 -19.19
CA VAL A 369 -8.15 5.69 -19.42
C VAL A 369 -7.69 6.47 -20.67
N SER A 370 -8.43 6.35 -21.76
CA SER A 370 -8.11 7.06 -23.02
C SER A 370 -8.05 8.57 -22.84
N SER A 371 -8.98 9.16 -22.08
CA SER A 371 -9.03 10.61 -21.83
C SER A 371 -7.87 11.07 -20.95
N LEU A 372 -7.62 10.41 -19.83
CA LEU A 372 -6.54 10.75 -18.91
C LEU A 372 -5.17 10.61 -19.58
N MET A 373 -4.95 9.53 -20.32
CA MET A 373 -3.72 9.32 -21.09
C MET A 373 -3.51 10.38 -22.17
N ALA A 374 -4.57 10.76 -22.89
CA ALA A 374 -4.49 11.82 -23.90
C ALA A 374 -4.08 13.15 -23.28
N VAL A 375 -4.68 13.53 -22.15
CA VAL A 375 -4.33 14.76 -21.40
C VAL A 375 -2.88 14.72 -20.92
N TYR A 376 -2.46 13.61 -20.32
CA TYR A 376 -1.09 13.45 -19.85
C TYR A 376 -0.07 13.60 -20.99
N GLN A 377 -0.30 12.92 -22.12
CA GLN A 377 0.58 12.98 -23.28
C GLN A 377 0.61 14.37 -23.93
N GLU A 378 -0.53 15.07 -23.98
CA GLU A 378 -0.60 16.45 -24.51
C GLU A 378 0.18 17.44 -23.64
N GLU A 379 0.05 17.35 -22.32
CA GLU A 379 0.67 18.31 -21.39
C GLU A 379 2.15 18.02 -21.15
N THR A 380 2.58 16.76 -21.16
CA THR A 380 3.97 16.38 -20.86
C THR A 380 4.81 16.10 -22.09
N GLY A 381 4.20 15.64 -23.18
CA GLY A 381 4.89 15.09 -24.35
C GLY A 381 5.44 13.67 -24.14
N ASP A 382 5.28 13.12 -22.94
CA ASP A 382 5.67 11.74 -22.59
C ASP A 382 4.68 10.75 -23.22
N LYS A 383 5.19 9.68 -23.83
CA LYS A 383 4.41 8.63 -24.49
C LYS A 383 4.48 7.30 -23.75
N THR A 384 4.95 7.28 -22.53
CA THR A 384 4.93 6.10 -21.69
C THR A 384 3.52 5.53 -21.64
N PRO A 385 3.31 4.23 -21.85
CA PRO A 385 1.98 3.63 -21.78
C PRO A 385 1.45 3.61 -20.34
N ALA A 386 0.14 3.44 -20.19
CA ALA A 386 -0.47 3.15 -18.90
C ALA A 386 0.13 1.88 -18.28
N MET A 387 0.16 1.83 -16.96
CA MET A 387 0.90 0.84 -16.18
C MET A 387 -0.03 -0.05 -15.37
N SER A 388 0.49 -1.21 -14.95
CA SER A 388 -0.07 -2.00 -13.86
C SER A 388 0.81 -1.89 -12.61
N SER A 389 0.23 -2.15 -11.45
CA SER A 389 0.91 -2.11 -10.15
C SER A 389 0.61 -3.36 -9.32
N GLY A 390 1.58 -3.79 -8.53
CA GLY A 390 1.38 -4.76 -7.45
C GLY A 390 0.96 -4.09 -6.13
N GLY A 391 0.96 -2.74 -6.07
CA GLY A 391 0.45 -1.95 -4.95
C GLY A 391 -1.06 -1.80 -4.98
N ALA A 392 -1.58 -1.02 -4.05
CA ALA A 392 -2.99 -0.77 -3.88
C ALA A 392 -3.22 0.71 -3.59
N THR A 393 -4.30 1.27 -4.15
CA THR A 393 -4.78 2.63 -3.85
C THR A 393 -6.29 2.61 -3.66
N PHE A 394 -6.86 3.68 -3.13
CA PHE A 394 -8.31 3.81 -3.04
C PHE A 394 -9.04 3.68 -4.38
N ALA A 395 -8.35 3.80 -5.52
CA ALA A 395 -8.97 3.62 -6.83
C ALA A 395 -9.71 2.29 -6.96
N ARG A 396 -9.24 1.22 -6.31
CA ARG A 396 -9.90 -0.10 -6.35
C ARG A 396 -11.19 -0.19 -5.54
N THR A 397 -11.51 0.81 -4.74
CA THR A 397 -12.74 0.82 -3.93
C THR A 397 -13.97 1.20 -4.72
N MET A 398 -13.81 1.66 -5.97
CA MET A 398 -14.90 2.07 -6.86
C MET A 398 -14.75 1.47 -8.25
N GLU A 399 -15.86 1.16 -8.88
CA GLU A 399 -15.88 0.79 -10.30
C GLU A 399 -15.44 1.98 -11.16
N ASN A 400 -14.83 1.70 -12.32
CA ASN A 400 -14.39 2.71 -13.29
C ASN A 400 -13.54 3.84 -12.65
N CYS A 401 -12.60 3.45 -11.81
CA CYS A 401 -11.67 4.34 -11.14
C CYS A 401 -10.25 3.84 -11.39
N VAL A 402 -9.26 4.75 -11.50
CA VAL A 402 -7.85 4.44 -11.79
C VAL A 402 -6.95 5.25 -10.87
N ALA A 403 -5.68 4.85 -10.70
CA ALA A 403 -4.70 5.73 -10.07
C ALA A 403 -4.03 6.62 -11.15
N PHE A 404 -3.93 7.94 -10.89
CA PHE A 404 -3.46 8.93 -11.86
C PHE A 404 -2.60 10.00 -11.19
N GLY A 405 -1.30 9.80 -11.21
CA GLY A 405 -0.33 10.66 -10.53
C GLY A 405 -0.25 10.33 -9.03
N ALA A 406 0.48 11.09 -8.24
CA ALA A 406 1.11 12.37 -8.58
C ALA A 406 2.60 12.31 -8.94
N LEU A 407 3.27 11.16 -8.75
CA LEU A 407 4.70 11.06 -8.96
C LEU A 407 5.05 11.00 -10.46
N PHE A 408 5.87 11.92 -10.94
CA PHE A 408 6.34 11.93 -12.33
C PHE A 408 7.46 10.92 -12.58
N PRO A 409 7.57 10.37 -13.82
CA PRO A 409 8.67 9.47 -14.17
C PRO A 409 10.04 10.07 -13.85
N GLY A 410 10.88 9.30 -13.16
CA GLY A 410 12.20 9.70 -12.72
C GLY A 410 12.25 10.57 -11.46
N ALA A 411 11.12 10.87 -10.85
CA ALA A 411 11.09 11.45 -9.52
C ALA A 411 11.45 10.38 -8.46
N GLU A 412 11.98 10.82 -7.33
CA GLU A 412 12.30 9.91 -6.23
C GLU A 412 11.03 9.49 -5.50
N GLN A 413 10.92 8.20 -5.25
CA GLN A 413 9.90 7.62 -4.38
C GLN A 413 10.40 7.71 -2.95
N THR A 414 9.80 8.59 -2.17
CA THR A 414 10.18 8.86 -0.78
C THR A 414 9.02 8.69 0.20
N GLU A 415 7.86 8.28 -0.32
CA GLU A 415 6.72 7.88 0.50
C GLU A 415 7.14 6.80 1.52
N HIS A 416 6.58 6.83 2.70
CA HIS A 416 6.87 5.94 3.84
C HIS A 416 8.32 6.02 4.39
N GLN A 417 9.18 6.89 3.84
CA GLN A 417 10.56 7.04 4.28
C GLN A 417 10.75 8.33 5.10
N ALA A 418 11.83 8.38 5.86
CA ALA A 418 12.27 9.63 6.47
C ALA A 418 12.69 10.62 5.36
N ASN A 419 12.45 11.91 5.59
CA ASN A 419 12.68 12.98 4.61
C ASN A 419 11.83 12.84 3.34
N GLU A 420 10.61 12.30 3.47
CA GLU A 420 9.60 12.34 2.42
C GLU A 420 9.52 13.73 1.83
N ARG A 421 9.55 13.83 0.48
CA ARG A 421 9.66 15.12 -0.20
C ARG A 421 9.00 15.14 -1.56
N ALA A 422 8.43 16.28 -1.91
CA ALA A 422 7.90 16.55 -3.23
C ALA A 422 8.58 17.79 -3.85
N LYS A 423 8.82 17.76 -5.15
CA LYS A 423 9.39 18.89 -5.87
C LYS A 423 8.35 19.99 -6.03
N ILE A 424 8.71 21.27 -5.74
CA ILE A 424 7.83 22.44 -5.78
C ILE A 424 7.71 23.00 -7.22
#